data_36a64b1bbfa32797c6b054552518f28e
#
_entry.id   36a64b1bbfa32797c6b054552518f28e
#
_cell.length_a   1.000
_cell.length_b   1.000
_cell.length_c   1.000
_cell.angle_alpha   90.00
_cell.angle_beta   90.00
_cell.angle_gamma   90.00
#
_symmetry.space_group_name_H-M   'P 1'
#
loop_
_entity.id
_entity.type
_entity.pdbx_description
1 polymer ?
#
loop_
_entity_poly.entity_id
_entity_poly.type
_entity_poly.pdbx_seq_one_letter_code
_entity_poly.pdbx_strand_id
1 'polypeptide(L)'
;MRSDWSPLARDFQKELYRRIFLDEPYEDYIKLMVQQLGDGIFENELVLRKRLRRKLKDYTKNIPPHVQAARKAEDIRRQRELPSLYQSGGWIEYIMTINGAEPRQYRESAIDYEFYIERQLTPIADSILVFKSSSMDKILNNQIGLF
;
A
#
# COMPACT_ATOMS: atom_id res chain seq x y z
N MET A 1 9.51 -0.19 -11.35
CA MET A 1 8.37 -0.37 -10.43
C MET A 1 8.88 -0.99 -9.14
N ARG A 2 8.50 -0.46 -8.01
CA ARG A 2 9.01 -0.93 -6.73
C ARG A 2 8.28 -2.21 -6.31
N SER A 3 9.02 -3.13 -5.73
CA SER A 3 8.48 -4.43 -5.33
C SER A 3 7.50 -4.35 -4.15
N ASP A 4 7.54 -3.24 -3.40
CA ASP A 4 6.69 -3.02 -2.23
C ASP A 4 5.41 -2.24 -2.56
N TRP A 5 5.11 -2.01 -3.83
CA TRP A 5 3.87 -1.38 -4.23
C TRP A 5 2.73 -2.39 -4.27
N SER A 6 1.56 -1.95 -3.80
CA SER A 6 0.35 -2.76 -3.86
C SER A 6 -0.11 -2.96 -5.30
N PRO A 7 -0.95 -3.96 -5.56
CA PRO A 7 -1.60 -4.08 -6.87
C PRO A 7 -2.35 -2.81 -7.28
N LEU A 8 -3.02 -2.15 -6.33
CA LEU A 8 -3.69 -0.88 -6.62
C LEU A 8 -2.72 0.17 -7.13
N ALA A 9 -1.57 0.32 -6.50
CA ALA A 9 -0.57 1.30 -6.91
C ALA A 9 -0.05 1.02 -8.32
N ARG A 10 0.17 -0.25 -8.64
CA ARG A 10 0.62 -0.66 -9.99
C ARG A 10 -0.43 -0.35 -11.05
N ASP A 11 -1.69 -0.64 -10.77
CA ASP A 11 -2.79 -0.36 -11.69
C ASP A 11 -2.99 1.14 -11.85
N PHE A 12 -2.89 1.88 -10.77
CA PHE A 12 -2.98 3.34 -10.78
C PHE A 12 -1.88 3.95 -11.65
N GLN A 13 -0.65 3.47 -11.52
CA GLN A 13 0.47 3.94 -12.34
C GLN A 13 0.20 3.73 -13.83
N LYS A 14 -0.23 2.52 -14.19
CA LYS A 14 -0.49 2.18 -15.59
C LYS A 14 -1.60 3.05 -16.18
N GLU A 15 -2.72 3.19 -15.47
CA GLU A 15 -3.86 3.93 -15.96
C GLU A 15 -3.58 5.43 -16.05
N LEU A 16 -2.92 5.99 -15.04
CA LEU A 16 -2.58 7.41 -15.04
C LEU A 16 -1.60 7.73 -16.18
N TYR A 17 -0.58 6.89 -16.34
CA TYR A 17 0.39 7.05 -17.41
C TYR A 17 -0.28 7.00 -18.78
N ARG A 18 -1.20 6.03 -18.98
CA ARG A 18 -1.96 5.92 -20.23
C ARG A 18 -2.77 7.18 -20.51
N ARG A 19 -3.49 7.70 -19.52
CA ARG A 19 -4.32 8.90 -19.69
C ARG A 19 -3.48 10.14 -20.04
N ILE A 20 -2.36 10.30 -19.36
CA ILE A 20 -1.46 11.43 -19.63
C ILE A 20 -0.89 11.32 -21.04
N PHE A 21 -0.44 10.12 -21.44
CA PHE A 21 0.16 9.91 -22.76
C PHE A 21 -0.83 10.07 -23.90
N LEU A 22 -2.08 9.66 -23.71
CA LEU A 22 -3.13 9.76 -24.71
C LEU A 22 -3.94 11.05 -24.61
N ASP A 23 -3.52 11.96 -23.73
CA ASP A 23 -4.18 13.24 -23.50
C ASP A 23 -5.67 13.07 -23.14
N GLU A 24 -5.97 12.09 -22.33
CA GLU A 24 -7.31 11.83 -21.80
C GLU A 24 -7.47 12.50 -20.43
N PRO A 25 -8.71 12.77 -19.99
CA PRO A 25 -8.95 13.36 -18.66
C PRO A 25 -8.38 12.49 -17.55
N TYR A 26 -7.69 13.10 -16.60
CA TYR A 26 -7.04 12.38 -15.52
C TYR A 26 -7.34 12.93 -14.12
N GLU A 27 -7.73 14.20 -14.00
CA GLU A 27 -7.91 14.82 -12.69
C GLU A 27 -9.06 14.19 -11.92
N ASP A 28 -10.21 13.99 -12.56
CA ASP A 28 -11.36 13.35 -11.92
C ASP A 28 -11.07 11.88 -11.61
N TYR A 29 -10.30 11.22 -12.46
CA TYR A 29 -9.87 9.84 -12.20
C TYR A 29 -9.07 9.75 -10.91
N ILE A 30 -8.10 10.66 -10.71
CA ILE A 30 -7.29 10.68 -9.49
C ILE A 30 -8.17 10.93 -8.25
N LYS A 31 -9.05 11.92 -8.33
CA LYS A 31 -9.95 12.25 -7.22
C LYS A 31 -10.86 11.08 -6.85
N LEU A 32 -11.41 10.43 -7.86
CA LEU A 32 -12.27 9.26 -7.66
C LEU A 32 -11.50 8.10 -7.03
N MET A 33 -10.28 7.87 -7.50
CA MET A 33 -9.43 6.79 -6.96
C MET A 33 -9.15 7.00 -5.48
N VAL A 34 -8.80 8.22 -5.07
CA VAL A 34 -8.55 8.54 -3.66
C VAL A 34 -9.81 8.36 -2.83
N GLN A 35 -10.96 8.82 -3.33
CA GLN A 35 -12.22 8.66 -2.63
C GLN A 35 -12.60 7.19 -2.46
N GLN A 36 -12.52 6.41 -3.51
CA GLN A 36 -12.88 4.98 -3.47
C GLN A 36 -11.94 4.19 -2.56
N LEU A 37 -10.66 4.56 -2.55
CA LEU A 37 -9.70 3.93 -1.64
C LEU A 37 -10.12 4.16 -0.18
N GLY A 38 -10.45 5.40 0.17
CA GLY A 38 -10.93 5.74 1.51
C GLY A 38 -12.26 5.08 1.88
N ASP A 39 -13.08 4.76 0.88
CA ASP A 39 -14.36 4.07 1.07
C ASP A 39 -14.20 2.56 1.23
N GLY A 40 -12.99 2.03 1.16
CA GLY A 40 -12.72 0.61 1.36
C GLY A 40 -13.01 -0.29 0.17
N ILE A 41 -13.21 0.29 -1.02
CA ILE A 41 -13.56 -0.47 -2.23
C ILE A 41 -12.42 -1.39 -2.68
N PHE A 42 -11.17 -0.99 -2.45
CA PHE A 42 -9.99 -1.68 -2.97
C PHE A 42 -9.25 -2.52 -1.94
N GLU A 43 -9.93 -3.03 -0.92
CA GLU A 43 -9.25 -3.70 0.19
C GLU A 43 -8.31 -4.83 -0.27
N ASN A 44 -8.76 -5.66 -1.20
CA ASN A 44 -7.94 -6.78 -1.70
C ASN A 44 -6.74 -6.31 -2.51
N GLU A 45 -6.86 -5.16 -3.18
CA GLU A 45 -5.79 -4.60 -4.01
C GLU A 45 -4.74 -3.85 -3.18
N LEU A 46 -4.97 -3.70 -1.87
CA LEU A 46 -4.03 -3.07 -0.94
C LEU A 46 -3.08 -4.06 -0.27
N VAL A 47 -3.26 -5.34 -0.54
CA VAL A 47 -2.41 -6.40 0.03
C VAL A 47 -1.02 -6.31 -0.57
N LEU A 48 -0.02 -6.25 0.32
CA LEU A 48 1.38 -6.25 -0.03
C LEU A 48 1.93 -7.65 0.12
N ARG A 49 2.87 -8.03 -0.72
CA ARG A 49 3.47 -9.36 -0.69
C ARG A 49 4.98 -9.22 -0.76
N LYS A 50 5.67 -9.82 0.19
CA LYS A 50 7.12 -9.76 0.23
C LYS A 50 7.72 -11.04 0.78
N ARG A 51 8.94 -11.36 0.33
CA ARG A 51 9.63 -12.55 0.77
C ARG A 51 10.50 -12.24 1.99
N LEU A 52 10.37 -13.10 3.02
CA LEU A 52 11.30 -13.12 4.14
C LEU A 52 12.53 -13.91 3.70
N ARG A 53 13.64 -13.22 3.58
CA ARG A 53 14.90 -13.82 3.05
C ARG A 53 15.76 -14.45 4.12
N ARG A 54 15.39 -14.27 5.39
CA ARG A 54 16.12 -14.77 6.55
C ARG A 54 15.14 -15.33 7.58
N LYS A 55 15.68 -16.04 8.57
CA LYS A 55 14.87 -16.43 9.72
C LYS A 55 14.42 -15.19 10.47
N LEU A 56 13.22 -15.20 11.04
CA LEU A 56 12.68 -14.03 11.74
C LEU A 56 13.60 -13.52 12.84
N LYS A 57 14.25 -14.41 13.58
CA LYS A 57 15.17 -14.04 14.67
C LYS A 57 16.39 -13.24 14.18
N ASP A 58 16.73 -13.33 12.90
CA ASP A 58 17.92 -12.67 12.35
C ASP A 58 17.65 -11.21 11.98
N TYR A 59 16.40 -10.76 12.00
CA TYR A 59 16.05 -9.35 11.81
C TYR A 59 16.15 -8.63 13.14
N THR A 60 17.23 -7.89 13.35
CA THR A 60 17.53 -7.27 14.65
C THR A 60 17.51 -5.75 14.65
N LYS A 61 17.65 -5.12 13.48
CA LYS A 61 17.64 -3.65 13.35
C LYS A 61 16.70 -3.21 12.25
N ASN A 62 16.07 -2.05 12.42
CA ASN A 62 15.20 -1.45 11.40
C ASN A 62 14.21 -2.45 10.85
N ILE A 63 13.39 -3.01 11.73
CA ILE A 63 12.47 -4.10 11.39
C ILE A 63 11.52 -3.66 10.27
N PRO A 64 11.61 -4.27 9.06
CA PRO A 64 10.73 -3.90 7.96
C PRO A 64 9.27 -4.30 8.21
N PRO A 65 8.31 -3.66 7.52
CA PRO A 65 6.89 -3.97 7.72
C PRO A 65 6.53 -5.44 7.54
N HIS A 66 7.08 -6.11 6.53
CA HIS A 66 6.77 -7.52 6.30
C HIS A 66 7.26 -8.42 7.43
N VAL A 67 8.36 -8.06 8.07
CA VAL A 67 8.86 -8.80 9.25
C VAL A 67 7.97 -8.55 10.45
N GLN A 68 7.52 -7.29 10.65
CA GLN A 68 6.57 -6.98 11.72
C GLN A 68 5.29 -7.80 11.58
N ALA A 69 4.76 -7.88 10.37
CA ALA A 69 3.55 -8.66 10.09
C ALA A 69 3.78 -10.15 10.35
N ALA A 70 4.92 -10.69 9.93
CA ALA A 70 5.24 -12.10 10.15
C ALA A 70 5.35 -12.42 11.64
N ARG A 71 5.95 -11.54 12.43
CA ARG A 71 6.06 -11.73 13.88
C ARG A 71 4.68 -11.73 14.54
N LYS A 72 3.81 -10.84 14.14
CA LYS A 72 2.42 -10.82 14.64
C LYS A 72 1.69 -12.11 14.29
N ALA A 73 1.87 -12.60 13.06
CA ALA A 73 1.27 -13.87 12.64
C ALA A 73 1.77 -15.03 13.49
N GLU A 74 3.08 -15.11 13.75
CA GLU A 74 3.64 -16.17 14.58
C GLU A 74 3.13 -16.12 16.02
N ASP A 75 2.97 -14.93 16.57
CA ASP A 75 2.42 -14.78 17.93
C ASP A 75 0.97 -15.29 17.99
N ILE A 76 0.15 -14.94 17.00
CA ILE A 76 -1.24 -15.39 16.95
C ILE A 76 -1.31 -16.92 16.77
N ARG A 77 -0.49 -17.46 15.88
CA ARG A 77 -0.46 -18.90 15.64
C ARG A 77 -0.02 -19.67 16.90
N ARG A 78 0.97 -19.13 17.60
CA ARG A 78 1.41 -19.73 18.86
C ARG A 78 0.30 -19.76 19.91
N GLN A 79 -0.43 -18.65 20.05
CA GLN A 79 -1.56 -18.55 20.97
C GLN A 79 -2.66 -19.56 20.64
N ARG A 80 -2.84 -19.85 19.35
CA ARG A 80 -3.84 -20.82 18.85
C ARG A 80 -3.28 -22.23 18.73
N GLU A 81 -2.05 -22.45 19.17
CA GLU A 81 -1.38 -23.75 19.09
C GLU A 81 -1.28 -24.28 17.67
N LEU A 82 -1.08 -23.38 16.70
CA LEU A 82 -0.88 -23.72 15.30
C LEU A 82 0.60 -23.79 14.95
N PRO A 83 0.98 -24.58 13.94
CA PRO A 83 2.37 -24.67 13.50
C PRO A 83 2.90 -23.34 13.00
N SER A 84 4.21 -23.12 13.13
CA SER A 84 4.88 -21.96 12.59
C SER A 84 4.83 -21.95 11.06
N LEU A 85 4.71 -20.76 10.46
CA LEU A 85 4.75 -20.56 9.01
C LEU A 85 5.96 -19.76 8.56
N TYR A 86 6.44 -18.81 9.37
CA TYR A 86 7.37 -17.79 8.91
C TYR A 86 8.73 -17.78 9.61
N GLN A 87 8.94 -18.62 10.59
CA GLN A 87 10.21 -18.62 11.35
C GLN A 87 11.42 -18.84 10.47
N SER A 88 11.29 -19.67 9.44
CA SER A 88 12.38 -20.01 8.52
C SER A 88 12.34 -19.21 7.21
N GLY A 89 11.53 -18.16 7.13
CA GLY A 89 11.38 -17.36 5.92
C GLY A 89 10.11 -17.68 5.15
N GLY A 90 10.08 -17.32 3.87
CA GLY A 90 8.94 -17.55 3.00
C GLY A 90 8.23 -16.27 2.61
N TRP A 91 7.15 -16.41 1.85
CA TRP A 91 6.36 -15.27 1.39
C TRP A 91 5.28 -14.92 2.39
N ILE A 92 5.11 -13.64 2.65
CA ILE A 92 4.02 -13.15 3.50
C ILE A 92 3.19 -12.10 2.79
N GLU A 93 1.87 -12.20 2.96
CA GLU A 93 0.93 -11.17 2.56
C GLU A 93 0.55 -10.34 3.78
N TYR A 94 0.61 -9.02 3.64
CA TYR A 94 0.34 -8.12 4.75
C TYR A 94 -0.36 -6.85 4.27
N ILE A 95 -0.96 -6.13 5.22
CA ILE A 95 -1.64 -4.86 4.97
C ILE A 95 -1.13 -3.85 5.98
N MET A 96 -0.96 -2.61 5.54
CA MET A 96 -0.62 -1.53 6.44
C MET A 96 -1.87 -1.04 7.14
N THR A 97 -1.86 -1.09 8.45
CA THR A 97 -2.99 -0.67 9.30
C THR A 97 -2.59 0.52 10.16
N ILE A 98 -3.58 1.10 10.83
CA ILE A 98 -3.33 2.21 11.77
C ILE A 98 -2.45 1.80 12.95
N ASN A 99 -2.26 0.50 13.16
CA ASN A 99 -1.36 -0.05 14.18
C ASN A 99 -0.13 -0.73 13.56
N GLY A 100 0.26 -0.31 12.36
CA GLY A 100 1.41 -0.87 11.65
C GLY A 100 1.05 -2.01 10.74
N ALA A 101 2.07 -2.72 10.25
CA ALA A 101 1.87 -3.84 9.33
C ALA A 101 1.25 -5.03 10.07
N GLU A 102 0.21 -5.60 9.47
CA GLU A 102 -0.46 -6.79 10.01
C GLU A 102 -0.58 -7.86 8.93
N PRO A 103 -0.46 -9.15 9.31
CA PRO A 103 -0.65 -10.20 8.32
C PRO A 103 -2.09 -10.19 7.81
N ARG A 104 -2.25 -10.36 6.50
CA ARG A 104 -3.57 -10.33 5.87
C ARG A 104 -4.56 -11.25 6.55
N GLN A 105 -4.11 -12.47 6.84
CA GLN A 105 -4.95 -13.52 7.40
C GLN A 105 -5.49 -13.18 8.79
N TYR A 106 -4.74 -12.41 9.57
CA TYR A 106 -5.06 -12.11 10.97
C TYR A 106 -5.20 -10.60 11.21
N ARG A 107 -5.61 -9.85 10.21
CA ARG A 107 -5.77 -8.40 10.38
C ARG A 107 -6.87 -8.10 11.38
N GLU A 108 -6.55 -7.26 12.35
CA GLU A 108 -7.49 -6.84 13.40
C GLU A 108 -7.78 -5.34 13.33
N SER A 109 -6.85 -4.54 12.80
CA SER A 109 -6.93 -3.09 12.82
C SER A 109 -7.45 -2.53 11.51
N ALA A 110 -7.98 -1.31 11.55
CA ALA A 110 -8.42 -0.60 10.36
C ALA A 110 -7.25 -0.32 9.42
N ILE A 111 -7.50 -0.36 8.13
CA ILE A 111 -6.49 -0.08 7.11
C ILE A 111 -6.06 1.37 7.21
N ASP A 112 -4.77 1.61 7.09
CA ASP A 112 -4.20 2.96 7.05
C ASP A 112 -4.26 3.49 5.62
N TYR A 113 -5.40 4.04 5.23
CA TYR A 113 -5.61 4.54 3.87
C TYR A 113 -4.68 5.72 3.56
N GLU A 114 -4.37 6.55 4.55
CA GLU A 114 -3.42 7.66 4.37
C GLU A 114 -2.04 7.16 3.95
N PHE A 115 -1.59 6.05 4.54
CA PHE A 115 -0.32 5.44 4.14
C PHE A 115 -0.31 5.14 2.64
N TYR A 116 -1.37 4.49 2.13
CA TYR A 116 -1.43 4.12 0.72
C TYR A 116 -1.50 5.35 -0.19
N ILE A 117 -2.23 6.38 0.22
CA ILE A 117 -2.29 7.63 -0.55
C ILE A 117 -0.93 8.32 -0.55
N GLU A 118 -0.35 8.55 0.61
CA GLU A 118 0.87 9.35 0.74
C GLU A 118 2.14 8.62 0.29
N ARG A 119 2.21 7.32 0.54
CA ARG A 119 3.43 6.54 0.29
C ARG A 119 3.41 5.79 -1.02
N GLN A 120 2.26 5.60 -1.63
CA GLN A 120 2.15 4.86 -2.88
C GLN A 120 1.56 5.70 -4.00
N LEU A 121 0.33 6.18 -3.87
CA LEU A 121 -0.31 6.93 -4.95
C LEU A 121 0.36 8.27 -5.21
N THR A 122 0.68 9.04 -4.18
CA THR A 122 1.26 10.37 -4.33
C THR A 122 2.61 10.36 -5.05
N PRO A 123 3.60 9.51 -4.67
CA PRO A 123 4.86 9.47 -5.41
C PRO A 123 4.68 9.07 -6.88
N ILE A 124 3.77 8.14 -7.15
CA ILE A 124 3.47 7.72 -8.52
C ILE A 124 2.86 8.88 -9.31
N ALA A 125 1.82 9.51 -8.74
CA ALA A 125 1.14 10.61 -9.39
C ALA A 125 2.12 11.77 -9.66
N ASP A 126 2.90 12.17 -8.68
CA ASP A 126 3.83 13.28 -8.83
C ASP A 126 4.87 13.04 -9.92
N SER A 127 5.37 11.80 -10.04
CA SER A 127 6.35 11.47 -11.05
C SER A 127 5.79 11.57 -12.49
N ILE A 128 4.49 11.35 -12.64
CA ILE A 128 3.82 11.41 -13.93
C ILE A 128 3.26 12.81 -14.23
N LEU A 129 2.67 13.44 -13.22
CA LEU A 129 2.02 14.75 -13.36
C LEU A 129 3.00 15.87 -13.66
N VAL A 130 4.29 15.66 -13.43
CA VAL A 130 5.31 16.66 -13.80
C VAL A 130 5.23 17.00 -15.29
N PHE A 131 4.81 16.07 -16.15
CA PHE A 131 4.63 16.30 -17.58
C PHE A 131 3.48 17.26 -17.89
N LYS A 132 2.58 17.49 -16.93
CA LYS A 132 1.48 18.43 -17.03
C LYS A 132 1.66 19.63 -16.11
N SER A 133 2.87 19.84 -15.60
CA SER A 133 3.18 20.90 -14.62
C SER A 133 2.22 20.86 -13.44
N SER A 134 1.87 19.67 -12.98
CA SER A 134 0.94 19.46 -11.89
C SER A 134 1.50 18.53 -10.84
N SER A 135 0.73 18.25 -9.79
CA SER A 135 1.08 17.38 -8.69
C SER A 135 -0.17 16.84 -8.02
N MET A 136 -0.01 15.81 -7.24
CA MET A 136 -1.12 15.25 -6.44
C MET A 136 -1.73 16.33 -5.54
N ASP A 137 -0.88 17.11 -4.90
CA ASP A 137 -1.33 18.18 -4.02
C ASP A 137 -2.19 19.20 -4.76
N LYS A 138 -1.77 19.64 -5.94
CA LYS A 138 -2.54 20.58 -6.74
C LYS A 138 -3.91 20.02 -7.12
N ILE A 139 -3.97 18.76 -7.50
CA ILE A 139 -5.22 18.13 -7.91
C ILE A 139 -6.19 17.98 -6.74
N LEU A 140 -5.72 17.48 -5.62
CA LEU A 140 -6.58 17.25 -4.47
C LEU A 140 -6.99 18.54 -3.78
N ASN A 141 -6.09 19.51 -3.68
CA ASN A 141 -6.39 20.77 -3.01
C ASN A 141 -7.21 21.74 -3.87
N ASN A 142 -7.21 21.59 -5.18
CA ASN A 142 -8.08 22.39 -6.05
C ASN A 142 -9.56 22.23 -5.74
N GLN A 143 -9.96 21.11 -5.12
CA GLN A 143 -11.33 20.94 -4.65
C GLN A 143 -11.67 21.89 -3.50
N ILE A 144 -10.68 22.22 -2.69
CA ILE A 144 -10.82 23.12 -1.54
C ILE A 144 -10.56 24.55 -1.95
N GLY A 145 -9.65 24.76 -2.89
CA GLY A 145 -9.21 26.08 -3.34
C GLY A 145 -10.21 26.84 -4.19
N LEU A 146 -11.37 26.25 -4.45
CA LEU A 146 -12.45 26.90 -5.20
C LEU A 146 -13.28 27.85 -4.34
N PHE A 147 -12.93 27.97 -3.10
CA PHE A 147 -13.66 28.84 -2.16
C PHE A 147 -12.90 30.14 -1.89
#